data_a7599f2501d168f044718ac1f4f1ee85
#
_entry.id   a7599f2501d168f044718ac1f4f1ee85
#
_cell.length_a   1.000
_cell.length_b   1.000
_cell.length_c   1.000
_cell.angle_alpha   90.00
_cell.angle_beta   90.00
_cell.angle_gamma   90.00
#
_symmetry.space_group_name_H-M   'P 1'
#
loop_
_entity.id
_entity.type
_entity.pdbx_description
1 polymer ?
#
loop_
_entity_poly.entity_id
_entity_poly.type
_entity_poly.pdbx_seq_one_letter_code
_entity_poly.pdbx_strand_id
1 'polypeptide(L)'
;MVTAEQILTKNGQMIVDKGVTLTRPLIMRLSFYCVLEVCIEDPDEPKDPETPHFIPAYSQKVKASKEFQTFQFDHSFVLNSLKSSMEGYVFHNQPLDTDDLLEQTVKLFNSCKTSLELFDMLHNMRAYDDSTYAHSLNVALICRRIGKWLKVDAATLDTLTLCGLLHDIGKLKIPDEILNKPGKYTDEEFDLVKRHTKFGYELSLIHISEPTRP
;
A
#
# COMPACT_ATOMS: atom_id res chain seq x y z
N MET A 1 26.50 7.04 14.22
CA MET A 1 25.37 6.24 14.73
C MET A 1 25.72 4.77 14.52
N VAL A 2 25.58 3.96 15.54
CA VAL A 2 25.94 2.52 15.51
C VAL A 2 24.65 1.73 15.77
N THR A 3 24.46 0.58 15.11
CA THR A 3 23.27 -0.25 15.28
C THR A 3 23.27 -0.91 16.66
N ALA A 4 22.16 -0.77 17.41
CA ALA A 4 22.00 -1.37 18.73
C ALA A 4 21.59 -2.85 18.67
N GLU A 5 21.06 -3.31 17.52
CA GLU A 5 20.59 -4.69 17.29
C GLU A 5 20.83 -5.12 15.85
N GLN A 6 20.66 -6.42 15.58
CA GLN A 6 20.71 -6.97 14.23
C GLN A 6 19.49 -6.51 13.42
N ILE A 7 19.73 -6.09 12.17
CA ILE A 7 18.66 -5.68 11.25
C ILE A 7 18.39 -6.82 10.28
N LEU A 8 17.15 -7.32 10.32
CA LEU A 8 16.71 -8.44 9.50
C LEU A 8 15.70 -7.96 8.44
N THR A 9 15.64 -8.65 7.30
CA THR A 9 14.53 -8.52 6.35
C THR A 9 13.25 -9.10 6.95
N LYS A 10 12.08 -8.81 6.35
CA LYS A 10 10.80 -9.47 6.69
C LYS A 10 10.88 -11.01 6.64
N ASN A 11 11.80 -11.56 5.85
CA ASN A 11 12.01 -13.01 5.69
C ASN A 11 13.09 -13.56 6.63
N GLY A 12 13.53 -12.80 7.64
CA GLY A 12 14.53 -13.23 8.61
C GLY A 12 15.97 -13.25 8.12
N GLN A 13 16.27 -12.75 6.91
CA GLN A 13 17.63 -12.66 6.41
C GLN A 13 18.33 -11.44 7.02
N MET A 14 19.50 -11.62 7.60
CA MET A 14 20.31 -10.54 8.18
C MET A 14 20.84 -9.60 7.09
N ILE A 15 20.60 -8.30 7.27
CA ILE A 15 21.10 -7.23 6.38
C ILE A 15 22.31 -6.55 7.00
N VAL A 16 22.24 -6.26 8.29
CA VAL A 16 23.27 -5.55 9.07
C VAL A 16 23.35 -6.16 10.45
N ASP A 17 24.56 -6.38 10.96
CA ASP A 17 24.79 -6.89 12.30
C ASP A 17 24.72 -5.76 13.35
N LYS A 18 24.62 -6.15 14.62
CA LYS A 18 24.76 -5.23 15.76
C LYS A 18 26.16 -4.62 15.79
N GLY A 19 26.24 -3.35 16.24
CA GLY A 19 27.52 -2.66 16.41
C GLY A 19 28.13 -2.11 15.11
N VAL A 20 27.38 -2.10 14.01
CA VAL A 20 27.85 -1.59 12.72
C VAL A 20 27.55 -0.10 12.58
N THR A 21 28.53 0.68 12.18
CA THR A 21 28.35 2.11 11.91
C THR A 21 27.50 2.36 10.67
N LEU A 22 26.39 3.08 10.82
CA LEU A 22 25.50 3.45 9.73
C LEU A 22 26.17 4.51 8.83
N THR A 23 26.55 4.08 7.63
CA THR A 23 27.05 4.95 6.56
C THR A 23 25.92 5.29 5.58
N ARG A 24 26.07 6.38 4.79
CA ARG A 24 25.10 6.74 3.74
C ARG A 24 24.74 5.57 2.80
N PRO A 25 25.73 4.82 2.24
CA PRO A 25 25.41 3.66 1.39
C PRO A 25 24.62 2.58 2.12
N LEU A 26 24.93 2.37 3.41
CA LEU A 26 24.21 1.36 4.22
C LEU A 26 22.78 1.79 4.50
N ILE A 27 22.53 3.07 4.78
CA ILE A 27 21.18 3.63 4.95
C ILE A 27 20.37 3.48 3.65
N MET A 28 20.95 3.77 2.49
CA MET A 28 20.30 3.56 1.20
C MET A 28 19.98 2.07 0.96
N ARG A 29 20.88 1.17 1.35
CA ARG A 29 20.65 -0.27 1.25
C ARG A 29 19.51 -0.71 2.17
N LEU A 30 19.43 -0.22 3.40
CA LEU A 30 18.34 -0.50 4.33
C LEU A 30 16.98 -0.03 3.77
N SER A 31 16.95 1.17 3.17
CA SER A 31 15.75 1.70 2.49
C SER A 31 15.31 0.83 1.33
N PHE A 32 16.26 0.26 0.55
CA PHE A 32 15.95 -0.68 -0.53
C PHE A 32 15.26 -1.96 -0.02
N TYR A 33 15.63 -2.45 1.17
CA TYR A 33 14.96 -3.58 1.82
C TYR A 33 13.71 -3.18 2.62
N CYS A 34 13.20 -1.95 2.45
CA CYS A 34 12.05 -1.42 3.19
C CYS A 34 12.23 -1.45 4.71
N VAL A 35 13.48 -1.36 5.20
CA VAL A 35 13.78 -1.14 6.61
C VAL A 35 13.69 0.36 6.87
N LEU A 36 12.71 0.77 7.66
CA LEU A 36 12.35 2.18 7.85
C LEU A 36 12.78 2.71 9.22
N GLU A 37 12.99 1.82 10.16
CA GLU A 37 13.42 2.13 11.53
C GLU A 37 14.58 1.23 11.91
N VAL A 38 15.55 1.78 12.60
CA VAL A 38 16.74 1.08 13.07
C VAL A 38 17.03 1.53 14.48
N CYS A 39 17.20 0.57 15.41
CA CYS A 39 17.70 0.87 16.74
C CYS A 39 19.19 1.25 16.68
N ILE A 40 19.54 2.41 17.22
CA ILE A 40 20.91 2.90 17.29
C ILE A 40 21.37 2.99 18.73
N GLU A 41 22.67 2.78 18.97
CA GLU A 41 23.28 3.06 20.26
C GLU A 41 23.39 4.58 20.46
N ASP A 42 22.84 5.10 21.57
CA ASP A 42 23.04 6.48 21.96
C ASP A 42 24.22 6.55 22.94
N PRO A 43 25.34 7.18 22.58
CA PRO A 43 26.51 7.28 23.45
C PRO A 43 26.28 8.20 24.66
N ASP A 44 25.27 9.05 24.63
CA ASP A 44 24.97 10.04 25.66
C ASP A 44 23.80 9.62 26.58
N GLU A 45 23.25 8.42 26.41
CA GLU A 45 22.19 7.92 27.31
C GLU A 45 22.79 7.61 28.67
N PRO A 46 22.38 8.28 29.76
CA PRO A 46 22.80 7.92 31.10
C PRO A 46 22.27 6.49 31.37
N LYS A 47 23.17 5.57 31.67
CA LYS A 47 22.85 4.21 32.09
C LYS A 47 22.23 4.22 33.49
N ASP A 48 21.00 4.75 33.59
CA ASP A 48 20.23 4.68 34.80
C ASP A 48 19.32 3.45 34.72
N PRO A 49 19.53 2.41 35.56
CA PRO A 49 18.87 1.12 35.40
C PRO A 49 17.38 1.10 35.82
N GLU A 50 16.80 2.21 36.25
CA GLU A 50 15.47 2.16 36.89
C GLU A 50 14.31 2.77 36.11
N THR A 51 14.51 3.43 34.97
CA THR A 51 13.40 3.87 34.10
C THR A 51 13.81 3.83 32.65
N PRO A 52 13.40 2.83 31.88
CA PRO A 52 13.48 2.95 30.44
C PRO A 52 12.53 4.07 30.01
N HIS A 53 13.08 5.26 29.70
CA HIS A 53 12.34 6.28 28.98
C HIS A 53 12.05 5.73 27.58
N PHE A 54 10.99 4.93 27.47
CA PHE A 54 10.47 4.45 26.21
C PHE A 54 9.88 5.66 25.48
N ILE A 55 10.67 6.27 24.60
CA ILE A 55 10.16 7.22 23.63
C ILE A 55 9.55 6.37 22.50
N PRO A 56 8.21 6.30 22.39
CA PRO A 56 7.60 5.49 21.35
C PRO A 56 8.08 5.96 20.00
N ALA A 57 8.49 5.00 19.16
CA ALA A 57 8.87 5.27 17.78
C ALA A 57 7.79 6.12 17.09
N TYR A 58 8.19 6.97 16.14
CA TYR A 58 7.26 7.87 15.44
C TYR A 58 6.02 7.12 14.92
N SER A 59 6.23 5.95 14.32
CA SER A 59 5.17 5.05 13.86
C SER A 59 4.18 4.65 14.97
N GLN A 60 4.66 4.41 16.21
CA GLN A 60 3.78 4.09 17.35
C GLN A 60 2.93 5.31 17.76
N LYS A 61 3.50 6.51 17.69
CA LYS A 61 2.75 7.76 17.97
C LYS A 61 1.67 7.97 16.91
N VAL A 62 2.00 7.74 15.63
CA VAL A 62 1.01 7.82 14.54
C VAL A 62 -0.10 6.81 14.76
N LYS A 63 0.22 5.53 15.01
CA LYS A 63 -0.78 4.47 15.23
C LYS A 63 -1.70 4.71 16.45
N ALA A 64 -1.20 5.38 17.47
CA ALA A 64 -1.97 5.75 18.66
C ALA A 64 -2.83 7.00 18.46
N SER A 65 -2.65 7.75 17.37
CA SER A 65 -3.40 8.98 17.11
C SER A 65 -4.85 8.69 16.73
N LYS A 66 -5.74 9.61 17.10
CA LYS A 66 -7.16 9.52 16.74
C LYS A 66 -7.36 9.63 15.23
N GLU A 67 -6.54 10.44 14.57
CA GLU A 67 -6.53 10.62 13.12
C GLU A 67 -6.23 9.31 12.41
N PHE A 68 -5.23 8.56 12.87
CA PHE A 68 -4.90 7.25 12.30
C PHE A 68 -6.02 6.23 12.53
N GLN A 69 -6.59 6.16 13.72
CA GLN A 69 -7.70 5.24 14.00
C GLN A 69 -8.93 5.53 13.13
N THR A 70 -9.25 6.81 12.91
CA THR A 70 -10.34 7.20 12.01
C THR A 70 -10.00 6.83 10.56
N PHE A 71 -8.79 7.15 10.11
CA PHE A 71 -8.34 6.78 8.76
C PHE A 71 -8.35 5.26 8.55
N GLN A 72 -7.89 4.49 9.53
CA GLN A 72 -7.89 3.02 9.47
C GLN A 72 -9.30 2.46 9.31
N PHE A 73 -10.28 3.01 10.04
CA PHE A 73 -11.68 2.61 9.92
C PHE A 73 -12.22 2.93 8.52
N ASP A 74 -12.03 4.17 8.05
CA ASP A 74 -12.52 4.62 6.74
C ASP A 74 -11.83 3.86 5.61
N HIS A 75 -10.50 3.62 5.71
CA HIS A 75 -9.74 2.82 4.75
C HIS A 75 -10.28 1.39 4.67
N SER A 76 -10.53 0.75 5.81
CA SER A 76 -11.07 -0.61 5.85
C SER A 76 -12.48 -0.68 5.25
N PHE A 77 -13.30 0.34 5.46
CA PHE A 77 -14.63 0.43 4.85
C PHE A 77 -14.53 0.51 3.31
N VAL A 78 -13.72 1.45 2.78
CA VAL A 78 -13.52 1.60 1.33
C VAL A 78 -12.90 0.34 0.73
N LEU A 79 -11.97 -0.29 1.43
CA LEU A 79 -11.33 -1.53 1.02
C LEU A 79 -12.32 -2.69 0.86
N ASN A 80 -13.23 -2.86 1.82
CA ASN A 80 -14.26 -3.89 1.75
C ASN A 80 -15.26 -3.62 0.61
N SER A 81 -15.62 -2.35 0.37
CA SER A 81 -16.46 -1.94 -0.76
C SER A 81 -15.77 -2.26 -2.09
N LEU A 82 -14.49 -1.88 -2.23
CA LEU A 82 -13.67 -2.15 -3.41
C LEU A 82 -13.58 -3.67 -3.68
N LYS A 83 -13.27 -4.45 -2.66
CA LYS A 83 -13.19 -5.92 -2.75
C LYS A 83 -14.51 -6.51 -3.25
N SER A 84 -15.62 -6.18 -2.59
CA SER A 84 -16.95 -6.69 -2.95
C SER A 84 -17.34 -6.32 -4.38
N SER A 85 -17.07 -5.07 -4.81
CA SER A 85 -17.37 -4.58 -6.16
C SER A 85 -16.53 -5.29 -7.22
N MET A 86 -15.22 -5.44 -6.98
CA MET A 86 -14.32 -6.14 -7.91
C MET A 86 -14.65 -7.63 -8.04
N GLU A 87 -14.91 -8.32 -6.92
CA GLU A 87 -15.30 -9.74 -6.92
C GLU A 87 -16.67 -9.94 -7.57
N GLY A 88 -17.64 -9.09 -7.27
CA GLY A 88 -18.95 -9.09 -7.92
C GLY A 88 -18.84 -8.94 -9.43
N TYR A 89 -18.00 -8.02 -9.88
CA TYR A 89 -17.74 -7.79 -11.30
C TYR A 89 -17.06 -8.98 -11.99
N VAL A 90 -15.96 -9.48 -11.41
CA VAL A 90 -15.13 -10.52 -12.06
C VAL A 90 -15.78 -11.89 -12.03
N PHE A 91 -16.45 -12.27 -10.93
CA PHE A 91 -16.96 -13.62 -10.71
C PHE A 91 -18.48 -13.75 -10.86
N HIS A 92 -19.22 -12.67 -10.68
CA HIS A 92 -20.68 -12.71 -10.65
C HIS A 92 -21.35 -11.88 -11.75
N ASN A 93 -20.56 -11.34 -12.68
CA ASN A 93 -21.03 -10.52 -13.82
C ASN A 93 -21.94 -9.34 -13.36
N GLN A 94 -21.67 -8.78 -12.16
CA GLN A 94 -22.33 -7.60 -11.65
C GLN A 94 -21.73 -6.34 -12.30
N PRO A 95 -22.49 -5.27 -12.51
CA PRO A 95 -21.93 -4.02 -13.00
C PRO A 95 -20.94 -3.44 -11.97
N LEU A 96 -19.84 -2.89 -12.45
CA LEU A 96 -18.88 -2.19 -11.61
C LEU A 96 -19.28 -0.71 -11.53
N ASP A 97 -19.75 -0.27 -10.35
CA ASP A 97 -20.05 1.13 -10.11
C ASP A 97 -18.76 1.93 -9.84
N THR A 98 -18.20 2.46 -10.90
CA THR A 98 -16.95 3.24 -10.85
C THR A 98 -17.15 4.60 -10.19
N ASP A 99 -18.35 5.18 -10.25
CA ASP A 99 -18.67 6.48 -9.67
C ASP A 99 -18.70 6.39 -8.15
N ASP A 100 -19.36 5.35 -7.60
CA ASP A 100 -19.38 5.11 -6.15
C ASP A 100 -17.97 4.80 -5.61
N LEU A 101 -17.19 3.94 -6.30
CA LEU A 101 -15.82 3.64 -5.91
C LEU A 101 -14.92 4.89 -5.92
N LEU A 102 -15.10 5.75 -6.92
CA LEU A 102 -14.37 7.01 -7.02
C LEU A 102 -14.75 7.94 -5.87
N GLU A 103 -16.05 8.12 -5.60
CA GLU A 103 -16.54 9.00 -4.53
C GLU A 103 -15.99 8.57 -3.17
N GLN A 104 -16.08 7.28 -2.83
CA GLN A 104 -15.55 6.73 -1.59
C GLN A 104 -14.03 6.96 -1.47
N THR A 105 -13.27 6.70 -2.53
CA THR A 105 -11.82 6.90 -2.56
C THR A 105 -11.44 8.38 -2.43
N VAL A 106 -12.17 9.28 -3.09
CA VAL A 106 -11.97 10.72 -2.98
C VAL A 106 -12.25 11.22 -1.57
N LYS A 107 -13.29 10.72 -0.94
CA LYS A 107 -13.65 11.03 0.45
C LYS A 107 -12.53 10.61 1.42
N LEU A 108 -12.03 9.39 1.28
CA LEU A 108 -10.88 8.90 2.04
C LEU A 108 -9.63 9.74 1.79
N PHE A 109 -9.34 10.09 0.53
CA PHE A 109 -8.21 10.95 0.19
C PHE A 109 -8.30 12.34 0.86
N ASN A 110 -9.49 12.92 0.91
CA ASN A 110 -9.71 14.24 1.48
C ASN A 110 -9.73 14.25 3.02
N SER A 111 -9.78 13.10 3.69
CA SER A 111 -9.61 13.01 5.15
C SER A 111 -8.20 13.40 5.59
N CYS A 112 -7.19 13.20 4.72
CA CYS A 112 -5.81 13.64 4.96
C CYS A 112 -5.59 15.07 4.46
N LYS A 113 -5.22 15.98 5.37
CA LYS A 113 -5.03 17.41 5.07
C LYS A 113 -3.74 17.66 4.27
N THR A 114 -2.70 16.90 4.55
CA THR A 114 -1.38 17.08 3.94
C THR A 114 -0.90 15.82 3.22
N SER A 115 0.12 15.99 2.36
CA SER A 115 0.76 14.85 1.71
C SER A 115 1.51 13.97 2.70
N LEU A 116 2.18 14.59 3.68
CA LEU A 116 2.91 13.87 4.70
C LEU A 116 1.96 13.00 5.52
N GLU A 117 0.85 13.56 5.96
CA GLU A 117 -0.20 12.83 6.68
C GLU A 117 -0.69 11.62 5.88
N LEU A 118 -1.00 11.78 4.59
CA LEU A 118 -1.40 10.66 3.74
C LEU A 118 -0.34 9.56 3.71
N PHE A 119 0.94 9.92 3.50
CA PHE A 119 2.02 8.93 3.45
C PHE A 119 2.25 8.25 4.79
N ASP A 120 2.13 8.98 5.90
CA ASP A 120 2.20 8.40 7.25
C ASP A 120 1.08 7.40 7.49
N MET A 121 -0.17 7.73 7.08
CA MET A 121 -1.31 6.82 7.18
C MET A 121 -1.07 5.56 6.35
N LEU A 122 -0.74 5.70 5.05
CA LEU A 122 -0.52 4.56 4.16
C LEU A 122 0.66 3.69 4.62
N HIS A 123 1.74 4.31 5.11
CA HIS A 123 2.89 3.58 5.62
C HIS A 123 2.50 2.69 6.81
N ASN A 124 1.75 3.22 7.75
CA ASN A 124 1.35 2.49 8.95
C ASN A 124 0.24 1.47 8.68
N MET A 125 -0.58 1.64 7.61
CA MET A 125 -1.58 0.66 7.17
C MET A 125 -0.99 -0.64 6.64
N ARG A 126 0.23 -0.62 6.05
CA ARG A 126 0.89 -1.83 5.52
C ARG A 126 1.03 -2.98 6.53
N ALA A 127 1.07 -2.67 7.82
CA ALA A 127 1.15 -3.69 8.86
C ALA A 127 -0.18 -4.44 9.08
N TYR A 128 -1.29 -3.91 8.58
CA TYR A 128 -2.64 -4.43 8.83
C TYR A 128 -3.20 -5.19 7.62
N ASP A 129 -2.89 -4.77 6.41
CA ASP A 129 -3.36 -5.43 5.19
C ASP A 129 -2.36 -5.25 4.04
N ASP A 130 -1.92 -6.36 3.45
CA ASP A 130 -1.01 -6.43 2.31
C ASP A 130 -1.69 -7.11 1.10
N SER A 131 -3.03 -7.10 1.07
CA SER A 131 -3.80 -7.69 -0.03
C SER A 131 -3.68 -6.90 -1.34
N THR A 132 -4.02 -7.56 -2.46
CA THR A 132 -4.10 -6.91 -3.78
C THR A 132 -5.06 -5.70 -3.76
N TYR A 133 -6.15 -5.79 -3.00
CA TYR A 133 -7.12 -4.69 -2.90
C TYR A 133 -6.56 -3.50 -2.12
N ALA A 134 -5.87 -3.75 -1.00
CA ALA A 134 -5.20 -2.70 -0.23
C ALA A 134 -4.11 -2.02 -1.08
N HIS A 135 -3.34 -2.80 -1.85
CA HIS A 135 -2.38 -2.27 -2.81
C HIS A 135 -3.06 -1.35 -3.83
N SER A 136 -4.13 -1.78 -4.46
CA SER A 136 -4.88 -1.01 -5.47
C SER A 136 -5.42 0.29 -4.89
N LEU A 137 -6.01 0.27 -3.69
CA LEU A 137 -6.50 1.47 -3.00
C LEU A 137 -5.34 2.43 -2.69
N ASN A 138 -4.23 1.92 -2.17
CA ASN A 138 -3.05 2.74 -1.86
C ASN A 138 -2.46 3.39 -3.12
N VAL A 139 -2.37 2.64 -4.24
CA VAL A 139 -1.93 3.17 -5.53
C VAL A 139 -2.86 4.28 -6.02
N ALA A 140 -4.17 4.11 -5.90
CA ALA A 140 -5.15 5.14 -6.29
C ALA A 140 -4.98 6.44 -5.49
N LEU A 141 -4.81 6.34 -4.16
CA LEU A 141 -4.58 7.50 -3.29
C LEU A 141 -3.27 8.23 -3.63
N ILE A 142 -2.21 7.47 -3.96
CA ILE A 142 -0.92 8.04 -4.39
C ILE A 142 -1.04 8.68 -5.77
N CYS A 143 -1.69 8.04 -6.75
CA CYS A 143 -1.93 8.59 -8.09
C CYS A 143 -2.70 9.92 -8.00
N ARG A 144 -3.73 9.97 -7.17
CA ARG A 144 -4.49 11.20 -6.93
C ARG A 144 -3.62 12.30 -6.30
N ARG A 145 -2.74 11.96 -5.38
CA ARG A 145 -1.80 12.93 -4.78
C ARG A 145 -0.82 13.48 -5.82
N ILE A 146 -0.25 12.63 -6.65
CA ILE A 146 0.66 13.01 -7.74
C ILE A 146 -0.07 13.89 -8.75
N GLY A 147 -1.30 13.52 -9.16
CA GLY A 147 -2.10 14.33 -10.08
C GLY A 147 -2.38 15.74 -9.54
N LYS A 148 -2.68 15.87 -8.23
CA LYS A 148 -2.81 17.19 -7.59
C LYS A 148 -1.51 18.00 -7.62
N TRP A 149 -0.35 17.36 -7.42
CA TRP A 149 0.94 18.05 -7.52
C TRP A 149 1.25 18.52 -8.94
N LEU A 150 0.90 17.71 -9.92
CA LEU A 150 1.05 18.05 -11.35
C LEU A 150 -0.02 19.04 -11.83
N LYS A 151 -1.01 19.37 -10.98
CA LYS A 151 -2.12 20.30 -11.28
C LYS A 151 -2.92 19.89 -12.52
N VAL A 152 -3.12 18.58 -12.70
CA VAL A 152 -3.98 18.09 -13.78
C VAL A 152 -5.44 18.51 -13.52
N ASP A 153 -6.25 18.57 -14.58
CA ASP A 153 -7.69 18.89 -14.48
C ASP A 153 -8.45 17.79 -13.70
N ALA A 154 -9.69 18.13 -13.29
CA ALA A 154 -10.49 17.24 -12.44
C ALA A 154 -10.80 15.89 -13.10
N ALA A 155 -11.12 15.88 -14.40
CA ALA A 155 -11.46 14.65 -15.12
C ALA A 155 -10.23 13.73 -15.24
N THR A 156 -9.06 14.29 -15.55
CA THR A 156 -7.79 13.56 -15.55
C THR A 156 -7.45 13.00 -14.16
N LEU A 157 -7.70 13.79 -13.11
CA LEU A 157 -7.45 13.38 -11.73
C LEU A 157 -8.32 12.19 -11.32
N ASP A 158 -9.59 12.20 -11.69
CA ASP A 158 -10.53 11.11 -11.42
C ASP A 158 -10.17 9.86 -12.23
N THR A 159 -9.79 10.02 -13.49
CA THR A 159 -9.28 8.93 -14.34
C THR A 159 -8.03 8.28 -13.74
N LEU A 160 -7.05 9.08 -13.29
CA LEU A 160 -5.84 8.56 -12.62
C LEU A 160 -6.17 7.78 -11.35
N THR A 161 -7.17 8.24 -10.58
CA THR A 161 -7.61 7.56 -9.37
C THR A 161 -8.23 6.19 -9.71
N LEU A 162 -9.14 6.14 -10.69
CA LEU A 162 -9.76 4.90 -11.15
C LEU A 162 -8.75 3.93 -11.77
N CYS A 163 -7.81 4.44 -12.57
CA CYS A 163 -6.71 3.61 -13.08
C CYS A 163 -5.91 2.97 -11.93
N GLY A 164 -5.62 3.74 -10.88
CA GLY A 164 -4.94 3.20 -9.70
C GLY A 164 -5.76 2.13 -8.96
N LEU A 165 -7.08 2.31 -8.84
CA LEU A 165 -7.97 1.32 -8.23
C LEU A 165 -8.04 0.01 -9.01
N LEU A 166 -8.07 0.08 -10.34
CA LEU A 166 -8.42 -1.05 -11.20
C LEU A 166 -7.23 -1.68 -11.93
N HIS A 167 -6.01 -1.11 -11.81
CA HIS A 167 -4.85 -1.55 -12.59
C HIS A 167 -4.54 -3.04 -12.44
N ASP A 168 -4.81 -3.60 -11.29
CA ASP A 168 -4.51 -4.99 -10.92
C ASP A 168 -5.75 -5.90 -10.88
N ILE A 169 -6.94 -5.45 -11.34
CA ILE A 169 -8.19 -6.24 -11.30
C ILE A 169 -8.06 -7.59 -11.98
N GLY A 170 -7.22 -7.69 -13.01
CA GLY A 170 -6.95 -8.94 -13.71
C GLY A 170 -6.25 -10.01 -12.87
N LYS A 171 -5.64 -9.64 -11.73
CA LYS A 171 -5.07 -10.60 -10.77
C LYS A 171 -6.12 -11.52 -10.17
N LEU A 172 -7.37 -11.09 -10.08
CA LEU A 172 -8.48 -11.92 -9.59
C LEU A 172 -8.75 -13.16 -10.47
N LYS A 173 -8.26 -13.17 -11.71
CA LYS A 173 -8.33 -14.35 -12.61
C LYS A 173 -7.12 -15.28 -12.48
N ILE A 174 -6.15 -14.96 -11.64
CA ILE A 174 -4.99 -15.82 -11.34
C ILE A 174 -5.33 -16.68 -10.12
N PRO A 175 -5.07 -18.00 -10.15
CA PRO A 175 -5.27 -18.86 -8.99
C PRO A 175 -4.49 -18.36 -7.76
N ASP A 176 -5.17 -18.33 -6.60
CA ASP A 176 -4.59 -17.84 -5.35
C ASP A 176 -3.34 -18.61 -4.92
N GLU A 177 -3.28 -19.91 -5.22
CA GLU A 177 -2.13 -20.76 -4.91
C GLU A 177 -0.86 -20.29 -5.65
N ILE A 178 -1.03 -19.70 -6.83
CA ILE A 178 0.09 -19.14 -7.60
C ILE A 178 0.37 -17.72 -7.14
N LEU A 179 -0.66 -16.88 -7.02
CA LEU A 179 -0.49 -15.47 -6.66
C LEU A 179 0.17 -15.31 -5.27
N ASN A 180 -0.24 -16.14 -4.31
CA ASN A 180 0.24 -16.11 -2.92
C ASN A 180 1.32 -17.16 -2.63
N LYS A 181 1.94 -17.75 -3.66
CA LYS A 181 2.98 -18.77 -3.49
C LYS A 181 4.17 -18.24 -2.71
N PRO A 182 4.56 -18.89 -1.61
CA PRO A 182 5.80 -18.54 -0.92
C PRO A 182 7.01 -18.90 -1.78
N GLY A 183 7.84 -17.92 -2.11
CA GLY A 183 9.07 -18.11 -2.87
C GLY A 183 9.00 -17.60 -4.31
N LYS A 184 9.87 -18.14 -5.17
CA LYS A 184 9.94 -17.71 -6.58
C LYS A 184 8.92 -18.47 -7.43
N TYR A 185 8.36 -17.78 -8.41
CA TYR A 185 7.55 -18.42 -9.47
C TYR A 185 8.44 -19.28 -10.38
N THR A 186 7.87 -20.37 -10.92
CA THR A 186 8.43 -21.01 -12.12
C THR A 186 8.23 -20.10 -13.34
N ASP A 187 8.87 -20.43 -14.46
CA ASP A 187 8.71 -19.63 -15.68
C ASP A 187 7.25 -19.67 -16.18
N GLU A 188 6.58 -20.83 -16.08
CA GLU A 188 5.17 -21.00 -16.47
C GLU A 188 4.22 -20.21 -15.52
N GLU A 189 4.47 -20.27 -14.22
CA GLU A 189 3.70 -19.49 -13.22
C GLU A 189 3.90 -17.99 -13.44
N PHE A 190 5.13 -17.56 -13.69
CA PHE A 190 5.43 -16.17 -13.99
C PHE A 190 4.75 -15.68 -15.26
N ASP A 191 4.73 -16.52 -16.31
CA ASP A 191 4.01 -16.21 -17.54
C ASP A 191 2.50 -16.11 -17.31
N LEU A 192 1.94 -16.95 -16.45
CA LEU A 192 0.53 -16.84 -16.06
C LEU A 192 0.27 -15.55 -15.29
N VAL A 193 1.10 -15.21 -14.31
CA VAL A 193 0.95 -13.96 -13.53
C VAL A 193 1.04 -12.73 -14.43
N LYS A 194 1.95 -12.69 -15.42
CA LYS A 194 2.04 -11.59 -16.39
C LYS A 194 0.74 -11.39 -17.18
N ARG A 195 -0.07 -12.42 -17.36
CA ARG A 195 -1.34 -12.33 -18.09
C ARG A 195 -2.42 -11.52 -17.37
N HIS A 196 -2.22 -11.16 -16.08
CA HIS A 196 -3.18 -10.30 -15.37
C HIS A 196 -3.45 -8.98 -16.11
N THR A 197 -2.45 -8.40 -16.78
CA THR A 197 -2.59 -7.17 -17.57
C THR A 197 -3.56 -7.36 -18.73
N LYS A 198 -3.46 -8.51 -19.43
CA LYS A 198 -4.39 -8.87 -20.49
C LYS A 198 -5.79 -9.12 -19.95
N PHE A 199 -5.92 -9.83 -18.85
CA PHE A 199 -7.21 -10.06 -18.18
C PHE A 199 -7.87 -8.75 -17.74
N GLY A 200 -7.09 -7.81 -17.16
CA GLY A 200 -7.59 -6.49 -16.82
C GLY A 200 -8.09 -5.70 -18.03
N TYR A 201 -7.35 -5.75 -19.14
CA TYR A 201 -7.77 -5.13 -20.40
C TYR A 201 -9.07 -5.74 -20.94
N GLU A 202 -9.18 -7.06 -20.99
CA GLU A 202 -10.40 -7.77 -21.44
C GLU A 202 -11.62 -7.37 -20.56
N LEU A 203 -11.44 -7.27 -19.24
CA LEU A 203 -12.47 -6.80 -18.32
C LEU A 203 -12.88 -5.35 -18.61
N SER A 204 -11.94 -4.48 -18.94
CA SER A 204 -12.26 -3.07 -19.26
C SER A 204 -13.07 -2.93 -20.55
N LEU A 205 -12.85 -3.78 -21.53
CA LEU A 205 -13.57 -3.75 -22.81
C LEU A 205 -15.05 -4.14 -22.67
N ILE A 206 -15.42 -4.96 -21.71
CA ILE A 206 -16.82 -5.36 -21.47
C ILE A 206 -17.68 -4.13 -21.17
N HIS A 207 -17.14 -3.14 -20.45
CA HIS A 207 -17.85 -1.89 -20.17
C HIS A 207 -17.87 -0.87 -21.33
N ILE A 208 -16.81 -0.86 -22.14
CA ILE A 208 -16.74 0.08 -23.29
C ILE A 208 -17.68 -0.38 -24.43
N SER A 209 -17.99 -1.68 -24.50
CA SER A 209 -18.78 -2.29 -25.58
C SER A 209 -20.29 -2.28 -25.33
N GLU A 210 -20.76 -1.94 -24.13
CA GLU A 210 -22.17 -1.65 -23.85
C GLU A 210 -22.39 -0.13 -23.78
N PRO A 211 -22.68 0.54 -24.91
CA PRO A 211 -23.22 1.88 -24.84
C PRO A 211 -24.56 1.74 -24.10
N THR A 212 -24.70 2.51 -23.02
CA THR A 212 -25.95 2.72 -22.29
C THR A 212 -27.14 2.62 -23.23
N ARG A 213 -27.89 1.50 -23.17
CA ARG A 213 -29.17 1.42 -23.86
C ARG A 213 -30.12 2.40 -23.18
N PRO A 214 -30.78 3.28 -23.96
CA PRO A 214 -31.79 4.19 -23.45
C PRO A 214 -32.99 3.44 -22.90
#